data_a1650793aa02c412d58f4eb9558c37e3
#
_entry.id   a1650793aa02c412d58f4eb9558c37e3
#
_cell.length_a   1.000
_cell.length_b   1.000
_cell.length_c   1.000
_cell.angle_alpha   90.00
_cell.angle_beta   90.00
_cell.angle_gamma   90.00
#
_symmetry.space_group_name_H-M   'P 1'
#
loop_
_entity.id
_entity.type
_entity.pdbx_description
1 polymer ?
#
loop_
_entity_poly.entity_id
_entity_poly.type
_entity_poly.pdbx_seq_one_letter_code
_entity_poly.pdbx_strand_id
1 'polypeptide(L)'
;MTRVALVTGGTRGIGAAISKALQAAGYRTAANYGGNDAGAQAFHAETGIAVYKWNVCDFDACGEGIARVEAELGPIDVLVNNAGITRDAVLHRMTKEKWREVISTDLDSVFNMSRHVIEGMRARNYGRIISISSINGQKGQIGQTNYSAAKAGVIGFTKALAQENASKGITVNVICPGYINTDMMKDIKPEVLQGIISSIPCGRLGEADEVADGVVYLASEKAAFITGATLTINGAQYIAG
;
A
#
# COMPACT_ATOMS: atom_id res chain seq x y z
N MET A 1 -0.77 17.61 18.64
CA MET A 1 -1.56 17.73 17.41
C MET A 1 -1.89 16.33 16.90
N THR A 2 -3.06 16.12 16.34
CA THR A 2 -3.44 14.84 15.74
C THR A 2 -2.66 14.66 14.43
N ARG A 3 -1.99 13.53 14.25
CA ARG A 3 -1.18 13.24 13.06
C ARG A 3 -2.03 12.94 11.84
N VAL A 4 -1.54 13.28 10.66
CA VAL A 4 -2.21 13.07 9.38
C VAL A 4 -1.67 11.82 8.70
N ALA A 5 -2.57 10.95 8.26
CA ALA A 5 -2.26 9.77 7.47
C ALA A 5 -2.90 9.84 6.08
N LEU A 6 -2.13 9.56 5.03
CA LEU A 6 -2.60 9.46 3.65
C LEU A 6 -2.45 8.03 3.14
N VAL A 7 -3.55 7.46 2.60
CA VAL A 7 -3.59 6.10 2.04
C VAL A 7 -3.91 6.16 0.55
N THR A 8 -3.01 5.69 -0.31
CA THR A 8 -3.29 5.59 -1.75
C THR A 8 -4.15 4.37 -2.06
N GLY A 9 -5.13 4.51 -2.96
CA GLY A 9 -6.14 3.47 -3.18
C GLY A 9 -6.95 3.16 -1.92
N GLY A 10 -7.16 4.17 -1.05
CA GLY A 10 -7.66 4.05 0.31
C GLY A 10 -9.17 3.86 0.47
N THR A 11 -9.93 3.74 -0.65
CA THR A 11 -11.41 3.72 -0.60
C THR A 11 -12.04 2.33 -0.81
N ARG A 12 -11.24 1.27 -1.00
CA ARG A 12 -11.71 -0.11 -1.19
C ARG A 12 -10.69 -1.15 -0.73
N GLY A 13 -11.14 -2.38 -0.53
CA GLY A 13 -10.29 -3.53 -0.20
C GLY A 13 -9.36 -3.27 0.98
N ILE A 14 -8.10 -3.68 0.86
CA ILE A 14 -7.06 -3.49 1.89
C ILE A 14 -6.90 -2.00 2.22
N GLY A 15 -6.90 -1.12 1.22
CA GLY A 15 -6.77 0.32 1.44
C GLY A 15 -7.87 0.91 2.30
N ALA A 16 -9.13 0.48 2.11
CA ALA A 16 -10.25 0.93 2.94
C ALA A 16 -10.12 0.45 4.39
N ALA A 17 -9.73 -0.81 4.60
CA ALA A 17 -9.45 -1.35 5.94
C ALA A 17 -8.33 -0.55 6.64
N ILE A 18 -7.24 -0.28 5.94
CA ILE A 18 -6.13 0.56 6.43
C ILE A 18 -6.63 1.97 6.79
N SER A 19 -7.42 2.61 5.92
CA SER A 19 -7.93 3.96 6.16
C SER A 19 -8.81 4.01 7.42
N LYS A 20 -9.72 3.05 7.57
CA LYS A 20 -10.59 2.91 8.75
C LYS A 20 -9.79 2.64 10.03
N ALA A 21 -8.81 1.74 9.98
CA ALA A 21 -7.98 1.38 11.13
C ALA A 21 -7.10 2.54 11.61
N LEU A 22 -6.51 3.32 10.69
CA LEU A 22 -5.76 4.53 11.02
C LEU A 22 -6.66 5.60 11.64
N GLN A 23 -7.87 5.80 11.11
CA GLN A 23 -8.85 6.71 11.73
C GLN A 23 -9.22 6.25 13.14
N ALA A 24 -9.52 4.98 13.34
CA ALA A 24 -9.82 4.41 14.66
C ALA A 24 -8.64 4.53 15.64
N ALA A 25 -7.40 4.49 15.14
CA ALA A 25 -6.18 4.73 15.92
C ALA A 25 -5.91 6.22 16.21
N GLY A 26 -6.81 7.13 15.80
CA GLY A 26 -6.76 8.56 16.13
C GLY A 26 -6.03 9.43 15.11
N TYR A 27 -5.69 8.92 13.91
CA TYR A 27 -5.12 9.73 12.83
C TYR A 27 -6.23 10.52 12.11
N ARG A 28 -5.91 11.72 11.64
CA ARG A 28 -6.69 12.41 10.61
C ARG A 28 -6.37 11.75 9.28
N THR A 29 -7.28 10.93 8.79
CA THR A 29 -7.02 10.07 7.63
C THR A 29 -7.57 10.68 6.35
N ALA A 30 -6.75 10.66 5.30
CA ALA A 30 -7.11 10.96 3.92
C ALA A 30 -6.98 9.70 3.07
N ALA A 31 -7.95 9.45 2.18
CA ALA A 31 -7.92 8.34 1.23
C ALA A 31 -7.86 8.86 -0.21
N ASN A 32 -6.78 8.54 -0.93
CA ASN A 32 -6.70 8.81 -2.35
C ASN A 32 -7.41 7.72 -3.16
N TYR A 33 -7.99 8.10 -4.29
CA TYR A 33 -8.55 7.18 -5.28
C TYR A 33 -8.31 7.69 -6.72
N GLY A 34 -8.32 6.76 -7.70
CA GLY A 34 -8.02 7.10 -9.10
C GLY A 34 -9.25 7.39 -9.95
N GLY A 35 -10.30 6.56 -9.93
CA GLY A 35 -11.35 6.66 -10.93
C GLY A 35 -12.77 6.26 -10.51
N ASN A 36 -12.98 5.62 -9.37
CA ASN A 36 -14.32 5.22 -8.92
C ASN A 36 -14.94 6.30 -8.01
N ASP A 37 -15.52 7.33 -8.61
CA ASP A 37 -16.12 8.46 -7.88
C ASP A 37 -17.27 8.01 -6.98
N ALA A 38 -18.17 7.15 -7.49
CA ALA A 38 -19.32 6.67 -6.72
C ALA A 38 -18.87 5.84 -5.49
N GLY A 39 -17.89 4.95 -5.66
CA GLY A 39 -17.33 4.17 -4.55
C GLY A 39 -16.62 5.03 -3.52
N ALA A 40 -15.89 6.06 -3.96
CA ALA A 40 -15.21 6.99 -3.06
C ALA A 40 -16.22 7.84 -2.26
N GLN A 41 -17.29 8.31 -2.88
CA GLN A 41 -18.34 9.06 -2.19
C GLN A 41 -19.10 8.18 -1.19
N ALA A 42 -19.42 6.93 -1.54
CA ALA A 42 -20.03 5.98 -0.63
C ALA A 42 -19.12 5.71 0.59
N PHE A 43 -17.83 5.51 0.36
CA PHE A 43 -16.82 5.35 1.42
C PHE A 43 -16.74 6.57 2.35
N HIS A 44 -16.73 7.77 1.76
CA HIS A 44 -16.76 9.00 2.54
C HIS A 44 -18.04 9.12 3.39
N ALA A 45 -19.20 8.85 2.79
CA ALA A 45 -20.48 8.93 3.49
C ALA A 45 -20.57 7.94 4.67
N GLU A 46 -19.99 6.74 4.51
CA GLU A 46 -19.95 5.70 5.55
C GLU A 46 -18.99 6.06 6.70
N THR A 47 -17.82 6.60 6.38
CA THR A 47 -16.70 6.69 7.33
C THR A 47 -16.38 8.09 7.80
N GLY A 48 -16.82 9.12 7.06
CA GLY A 48 -16.39 10.50 7.26
C GLY A 48 -14.94 10.78 6.84
N ILE A 49 -14.19 9.78 6.35
CA ILE A 49 -12.80 9.95 5.91
C ILE A 49 -12.77 10.81 4.65
N ALA A 50 -11.93 11.85 4.63
CA ALA A 50 -11.76 12.71 3.48
C ALA A 50 -11.19 11.93 2.28
N VAL A 51 -11.80 12.12 1.10
CA VAL A 51 -11.40 11.41 -0.13
C VAL A 51 -10.90 12.39 -1.17
N TYR A 52 -9.80 12.03 -1.84
CA TYR A 52 -9.13 12.88 -2.81
C TYR A 52 -8.84 12.12 -4.09
N LYS A 53 -9.15 12.73 -5.24
CA LYS A 53 -8.97 12.11 -6.55
C LYS A 53 -7.72 12.62 -7.23
N TRP A 54 -6.79 11.71 -7.53
CA TRP A 54 -5.71 11.89 -8.50
C TRP A 54 -5.14 10.54 -8.92
N ASN A 55 -4.48 10.52 -10.08
CA ASN A 55 -3.78 9.35 -10.58
C ASN A 55 -2.37 9.28 -9.96
N VAL A 56 -2.08 8.24 -9.19
CA VAL A 56 -0.76 8.05 -8.55
C VAL A 56 0.39 7.79 -9.54
N CYS A 57 0.07 7.47 -10.80
CA CYS A 57 1.06 7.33 -11.87
C CYS A 57 1.58 8.68 -12.39
N ASP A 58 0.86 9.77 -12.13
CA ASP A 58 1.21 11.11 -12.56
C ASP A 58 1.96 11.82 -11.41
N PHE A 59 3.22 12.14 -11.67
CA PHE A 59 4.09 12.75 -10.68
C PHE A 59 3.60 14.13 -10.20
N ASP A 60 3.20 14.97 -11.15
CA ASP A 60 2.76 16.33 -10.84
C ASP A 60 1.39 16.32 -10.13
N ALA A 61 0.46 15.47 -10.58
CA ALA A 61 -0.82 15.26 -9.90
C ALA A 61 -0.66 14.73 -8.47
N CYS A 62 0.37 13.92 -8.19
CA CYS A 62 0.70 13.52 -6.84
C CYS A 62 1.13 14.71 -5.97
N GLY A 63 1.95 15.62 -6.52
CA GLY A 63 2.37 16.83 -5.82
C GLY A 63 1.21 17.76 -5.49
N GLU A 64 0.34 18.03 -6.46
CA GLU A 64 -0.86 18.84 -6.27
C GLU A 64 -1.83 18.21 -5.26
N GLY A 65 -2.05 16.91 -5.37
CA GLY A 65 -2.90 16.16 -4.45
C GLY A 65 -2.41 16.17 -3.01
N ILE A 66 -1.10 15.97 -2.80
CA ILE A 66 -0.45 16.04 -1.49
C ILE A 66 -0.57 17.46 -0.91
N ALA A 67 -0.26 18.49 -1.69
CA ALA A 67 -0.38 19.88 -1.25
C ALA A 67 -1.81 20.22 -0.82
N ARG A 68 -2.82 19.71 -1.53
CA ARG A 68 -4.22 19.88 -1.15
C ARG A 68 -4.55 19.18 0.17
N VAL A 69 -4.10 17.94 0.36
CA VAL A 69 -4.29 17.22 1.64
C VAL A 69 -3.64 17.98 2.80
N GLU A 70 -2.41 18.45 2.60
CA GLU A 70 -1.68 19.18 3.64
C GLU A 70 -2.32 20.55 3.98
N ALA A 71 -2.89 21.24 3.00
CA ALA A 71 -3.63 22.49 3.23
C ALA A 71 -4.92 22.28 4.04
N GLU A 72 -5.62 21.17 3.83
CA GLU A 72 -6.91 20.89 4.47
C GLU A 72 -6.76 20.14 5.81
N LEU A 73 -5.81 19.22 5.92
CA LEU A 73 -5.67 18.34 7.08
C LEU A 73 -4.41 18.59 7.91
N GLY A 74 -3.44 19.29 7.37
CA GLY A 74 -2.13 19.48 7.97
C GLY A 74 -1.06 18.56 7.38
N PRO A 75 0.21 18.71 7.80
CA PRO A 75 1.34 18.02 7.22
C PRO A 75 1.19 16.49 7.35
N ILE A 76 1.50 15.78 6.26
CA ILE A 76 1.39 14.32 6.22
C ILE A 76 2.51 13.69 7.06
N ASP A 77 2.14 12.97 8.10
CA ASP A 77 3.03 12.26 9.01
C ASP A 77 3.17 10.78 8.67
N VAL A 78 2.13 10.20 8.08
CA VAL A 78 2.08 8.79 7.66
C VAL A 78 1.64 8.70 6.20
N LEU A 79 2.45 8.08 5.37
CA LEU A 79 2.11 7.73 4.00
C LEU A 79 1.98 6.21 3.87
N VAL A 80 0.83 5.74 3.37
CA VAL A 80 0.64 4.34 3.01
C VAL A 80 0.50 4.21 1.49
N ASN A 81 1.52 3.66 0.84
CA ASN A 81 1.53 3.33 -0.58
C ASN A 81 0.83 1.97 -0.78
N ASN A 82 -0.48 1.99 -1.02
CA ASN A 82 -1.29 0.80 -1.19
C ASN A 82 -1.87 0.65 -2.61
N ALA A 83 -1.98 1.73 -3.39
CA ALA A 83 -2.49 1.65 -4.76
C ALA A 83 -1.73 0.60 -5.58
N GLY A 84 -2.47 -0.23 -6.32
CA GLY A 84 -1.88 -1.28 -7.14
C GLY A 84 -2.92 -1.97 -8.02
N ILE A 85 -2.43 -2.61 -9.08
CA ILE A 85 -3.23 -3.36 -10.04
C ILE A 85 -2.50 -4.64 -10.46
N THR A 86 -3.24 -5.59 -11.02
CA THR A 86 -2.67 -6.75 -11.73
C THR A 86 -3.07 -6.74 -13.19
N ARG A 87 -2.17 -7.20 -14.09
CA ARG A 87 -2.41 -7.42 -15.51
C ARG A 87 -1.73 -8.72 -15.92
N ASP A 88 -2.32 -9.82 -15.49
CA ASP A 88 -1.73 -11.14 -15.58
C ASP A 88 -1.59 -11.60 -17.03
N ALA A 89 -0.43 -12.13 -17.34
CA ALA A 89 -0.10 -12.87 -18.56
C ALA A 89 1.23 -13.58 -18.39
N VAL A 90 1.38 -14.79 -18.97
CA VAL A 90 2.71 -15.40 -19.12
C VAL A 90 3.57 -14.57 -20.08
N LEU A 91 4.88 -14.51 -19.85
CA LEU A 91 5.78 -13.53 -20.49
C LEU A 91 5.66 -13.48 -22.02
N HIS A 92 5.55 -14.63 -22.70
CA HIS A 92 5.43 -14.69 -24.17
C HIS A 92 4.09 -14.13 -24.72
N ARG A 93 3.13 -13.82 -23.84
CA ARG A 93 1.84 -13.21 -24.16
C ARG A 93 1.64 -11.85 -23.46
N MET A 94 2.62 -11.43 -22.66
CA MET A 94 2.55 -10.15 -21.96
C MET A 94 2.81 -9.01 -22.94
N THR A 95 1.86 -8.09 -23.04
CA THR A 95 2.06 -6.90 -23.88
C THR A 95 2.83 -5.81 -23.15
N LYS A 96 3.42 -4.90 -23.90
CA LYS A 96 4.14 -3.74 -23.37
C LYS A 96 3.22 -2.87 -22.49
N GLU A 97 1.95 -2.75 -22.87
CA GLU A 97 0.94 -1.97 -22.15
C GLU A 97 0.67 -2.60 -20.78
N LYS A 98 0.40 -3.91 -20.71
CA LYS A 98 0.22 -4.65 -19.45
C LYS A 98 1.43 -4.51 -18.51
N TRP A 99 2.63 -4.58 -19.07
CA TRP A 99 3.85 -4.36 -18.32
C TRP A 99 3.89 -2.94 -17.77
N ARG A 100 3.70 -1.94 -18.64
CA ARG A 100 3.80 -0.52 -18.28
C ARG A 100 2.77 -0.09 -17.25
N GLU A 101 1.51 -0.50 -17.43
CA GLU A 101 0.45 -0.19 -16.47
C GLU A 101 0.79 -0.67 -15.05
N VAL A 102 1.31 -1.90 -14.91
CA VAL A 102 1.66 -2.44 -13.60
C VAL A 102 2.87 -1.75 -13.01
N ILE A 103 3.95 -1.57 -13.79
CA ILE A 103 5.15 -0.88 -13.27
C ILE A 103 4.81 0.53 -12.84
N SER A 104 4.08 1.29 -13.65
CA SER A 104 3.70 2.66 -13.34
C SER A 104 2.82 2.76 -12.10
N THR A 105 1.83 1.84 -11.96
CA THR A 105 0.90 1.90 -10.84
C THR A 105 1.48 1.34 -9.54
N ASP A 106 2.26 0.25 -9.60
CA ASP A 106 2.67 -0.51 -8.43
C ASP A 106 4.09 -0.17 -7.94
N LEU A 107 4.92 0.48 -8.78
CA LEU A 107 6.29 0.85 -8.43
C LEU A 107 6.54 2.36 -8.59
N ASP A 108 6.30 2.95 -9.79
CA ASP A 108 6.58 4.38 -10.00
C ASP A 108 5.73 5.25 -9.06
N SER A 109 4.49 4.84 -8.78
CA SER A 109 3.62 5.52 -7.82
C SER A 109 4.21 5.63 -6.42
N VAL A 110 4.94 4.60 -5.96
CA VAL A 110 5.60 4.59 -4.65
C VAL A 110 6.68 5.67 -4.59
N PHE A 111 7.45 5.83 -5.67
CA PHE A 111 8.39 6.93 -5.81
C PHE A 111 7.66 8.27 -5.84
N ASN A 112 6.65 8.43 -6.72
CA ASN A 112 5.93 9.69 -6.89
C ASN A 112 5.39 10.21 -5.55
N MET A 113 4.68 9.38 -4.81
CA MET A 113 4.10 9.74 -3.52
C MET A 113 5.16 10.02 -2.46
N SER A 114 6.15 9.13 -2.34
CA SER A 114 7.20 9.27 -1.33
C SER A 114 8.07 10.52 -1.56
N ARG A 115 8.37 10.85 -2.83
CA ARG A 115 9.17 12.02 -3.20
C ARG A 115 8.53 13.33 -2.75
N HIS A 116 7.21 13.43 -2.81
CA HIS A 116 6.49 14.64 -2.44
C HIS A 116 6.29 14.83 -0.94
N VAL A 117 6.30 13.77 -0.12
CA VAL A 117 6.15 13.90 1.33
C VAL A 117 7.49 13.95 2.08
N ILE A 118 8.55 13.37 1.50
CA ILE A 118 9.80 13.12 2.24
C ILE A 118 10.49 14.42 2.71
N GLU A 119 10.46 15.49 1.95
CA GLU A 119 11.09 16.77 2.34
C GLU A 119 10.42 17.36 3.57
N GLY A 120 9.08 17.38 3.60
CA GLY A 120 8.32 17.83 4.76
C GLY A 120 8.56 16.96 5.99
N MET A 121 8.61 15.64 5.83
CA MET A 121 8.95 14.71 6.91
C MET A 121 10.36 14.95 7.45
N ARG A 122 11.35 15.14 6.58
CA ARG A 122 12.76 15.46 6.97
C ARG A 122 12.86 16.78 7.72
N ALA A 123 12.14 17.80 7.29
CA ALA A 123 12.14 19.12 7.95
C ALA A 123 11.58 19.04 9.38
N ARG A 124 10.59 18.15 9.60
CA ARG A 124 9.97 17.92 10.93
C ARG A 124 10.69 16.87 11.77
N ASN A 125 11.69 16.17 11.22
CA ASN A 125 12.34 15.00 11.83
C ASN A 125 11.34 13.93 12.30
N TYR A 126 10.31 13.70 11.51
CA TYR A 126 9.29 12.69 11.76
C TYR A 126 8.60 12.27 10.46
N GLY A 127 8.42 10.98 10.30
CA GLY A 127 7.64 10.38 9.22
C GLY A 127 7.50 8.86 9.35
N ARG A 128 6.44 8.33 8.76
CA ARG A 128 6.18 6.90 8.62
C ARG A 128 5.76 6.63 7.18
N ILE A 129 6.56 5.87 6.44
CA ILE A 129 6.23 5.43 5.08
C ILE A 129 6.07 3.92 5.12
N ILE A 130 4.89 3.45 4.76
CA ILE A 130 4.56 2.03 4.74
C ILE A 130 4.05 1.69 3.34
N SER A 131 4.72 0.75 2.66
CA SER A 131 4.31 0.32 1.33
C SER A 131 3.68 -1.07 1.39
N ILE A 132 2.61 -1.29 0.62
CA ILE A 132 1.98 -2.59 0.48
C ILE A 132 2.55 -3.28 -0.76
N SER A 133 3.43 -4.24 -0.51
CA SER A 133 3.97 -5.13 -1.53
C SER A 133 3.08 -6.39 -1.66
N SER A 134 3.66 -7.55 -1.81
CA SER A 134 2.98 -8.84 -1.93
C SER A 134 3.95 -9.99 -1.64
N ILE A 135 3.41 -11.12 -1.20
CA ILE A 135 4.12 -12.41 -1.22
C ILE A 135 4.69 -12.69 -2.61
N ASN A 136 4.01 -12.25 -3.69
CA ASN A 136 4.46 -12.48 -5.06
C ASN A 136 5.67 -11.60 -5.46
N GLY A 137 5.94 -10.53 -4.72
CA GLY A 137 7.22 -9.80 -4.80
C GLY A 137 8.38 -10.53 -4.13
N GLN A 138 8.09 -11.46 -3.21
CA GLN A 138 9.10 -12.26 -2.50
C GLN A 138 9.38 -13.59 -3.21
N LYS A 139 8.35 -14.35 -3.56
CA LYS A 139 8.48 -15.70 -4.14
C LYS A 139 8.34 -15.76 -5.67
N GLY A 140 7.83 -14.69 -6.30
CA GLY A 140 7.39 -14.74 -7.69
C GLY A 140 6.06 -15.47 -7.86
N GLN A 141 5.41 -15.29 -9.03
CA GLN A 141 4.16 -15.96 -9.38
C GLN A 141 4.07 -16.15 -10.90
N ILE A 142 3.70 -17.34 -11.35
CA ILE A 142 3.46 -17.64 -12.77
C ILE A 142 2.40 -16.67 -13.30
N GLY A 143 2.66 -16.06 -14.47
CA GLY A 143 1.75 -15.10 -15.10
C GLY A 143 1.83 -13.69 -14.56
N GLN A 144 2.71 -13.41 -13.60
CA GLN A 144 2.83 -12.10 -12.93
C GLN A 144 4.27 -11.56 -12.95
N THR A 145 5.00 -11.73 -14.03
CA THR A 145 6.37 -11.21 -14.12
C THR A 145 6.45 -9.70 -13.94
N ASN A 146 5.47 -8.93 -14.44
CA ASN A 146 5.31 -7.49 -14.23
C ASN A 146 5.02 -7.16 -12.75
N TYR A 147 4.01 -7.78 -12.17
CA TYR A 147 3.57 -7.54 -10.79
C TYR A 147 4.65 -7.97 -9.77
N SER A 148 5.23 -9.16 -9.96
CA SER A 148 6.32 -9.64 -9.10
C SER A 148 7.55 -8.73 -9.17
N ALA A 149 7.91 -8.23 -10.36
CA ALA A 149 9.01 -7.27 -10.52
C ALA A 149 8.71 -5.95 -9.81
N ALA A 150 7.51 -5.39 -9.98
CA ALA A 150 7.10 -4.15 -9.30
C ALA A 150 7.13 -4.32 -7.77
N LYS A 151 6.50 -5.38 -7.25
CA LYS A 151 6.41 -5.62 -5.81
C LYS A 151 7.76 -5.98 -5.17
N ALA A 152 8.67 -6.64 -5.90
CA ALA A 152 10.06 -6.82 -5.49
C ALA A 152 10.82 -5.48 -5.49
N GLY A 153 10.60 -4.64 -6.50
CA GLY A 153 11.15 -3.29 -6.58
C GLY A 153 10.77 -2.42 -5.37
N VAL A 154 9.51 -2.51 -4.91
CA VAL A 154 9.04 -1.82 -3.69
C VAL A 154 9.83 -2.25 -2.46
N ILE A 155 10.18 -3.53 -2.32
CA ILE A 155 11.00 -4.03 -1.21
C ILE A 155 12.40 -3.41 -1.26
N GLY A 156 13.03 -3.37 -2.44
CA GLY A 156 14.33 -2.73 -2.65
C GLY A 156 14.30 -1.23 -2.38
N PHE A 157 13.30 -0.52 -2.91
CA PHE A 157 13.06 0.90 -2.66
C PHE A 157 12.94 1.21 -1.16
N THR A 158 12.15 0.42 -0.44
CA THR A 158 11.95 0.56 1.01
C THR A 158 13.26 0.49 1.78
N LYS A 159 14.12 -0.49 1.47
CA LYS A 159 15.41 -0.68 2.14
C LYS A 159 16.37 0.49 1.92
N ALA A 160 16.42 1.02 0.69
CA ALA A 160 17.26 2.16 0.36
C ALA A 160 16.75 3.44 1.06
N LEU A 161 15.46 3.75 0.91
CA LEU A 161 14.87 4.95 1.49
C LEU A 161 14.94 4.97 3.03
N ALA A 162 14.86 3.79 3.66
CA ALA A 162 15.03 3.64 5.11
C ALA A 162 16.43 4.09 5.57
N GLN A 163 17.48 3.66 4.87
CA GLN A 163 18.86 4.04 5.18
C GLN A 163 19.10 5.55 5.01
N GLU A 164 18.54 6.15 3.97
CA GLU A 164 18.68 7.58 3.70
C GLU A 164 18.03 8.47 4.77
N ASN A 165 17.01 7.96 5.48
CA ASN A 165 16.15 8.79 6.31
C ASN A 165 16.07 8.40 7.79
N ALA A 166 16.68 7.31 8.21
CA ALA A 166 16.67 6.85 9.60
C ALA A 166 17.17 7.92 10.59
N SER A 167 18.25 8.65 10.23
CA SER A 167 18.80 9.74 11.06
C SER A 167 17.86 10.96 11.21
N LYS A 168 16.76 10.98 10.45
CA LYS A 168 15.72 12.02 10.48
C LYS A 168 14.46 11.59 11.22
N GLY A 169 14.52 10.50 11.99
CA GLY A 169 13.35 9.99 12.72
C GLY A 169 12.22 9.47 11.81
N ILE A 170 12.55 9.17 10.54
CA ILE A 170 11.61 8.64 9.57
C ILE A 170 11.83 7.14 9.45
N THR A 171 10.75 6.36 9.59
CA THR A 171 10.79 4.93 9.33
C THR A 171 10.14 4.60 7.99
N VAL A 172 10.74 3.68 7.26
CA VAL A 172 10.24 3.23 5.96
C VAL A 172 10.19 1.71 5.98
N ASN A 173 8.99 1.14 5.86
CA ASN A 173 8.77 -0.30 5.96
C ASN A 173 7.85 -0.79 4.84
N VAL A 174 7.86 -2.09 4.59
CA VAL A 174 7.00 -2.73 3.60
C VAL A 174 6.27 -3.92 4.22
N ILE A 175 4.98 -4.05 3.90
CA ILE A 175 4.18 -5.21 4.25
C ILE A 175 3.99 -6.05 2.99
N CYS A 176 4.15 -7.36 3.12
CA CYS A 176 3.94 -8.34 2.06
C CYS A 176 2.75 -9.26 2.42
N PRO A 177 1.51 -8.88 2.06
CA PRO A 177 0.35 -9.73 2.28
C PRO A 177 0.42 -11.00 1.41
N GLY A 178 -0.19 -12.08 1.91
CA GLY A 178 -0.59 -13.24 1.11
C GLY A 178 -1.89 -13.00 0.36
N TYR A 179 -2.69 -14.05 0.19
CA TYR A 179 -4.04 -13.95 -0.35
C TYR A 179 -5.00 -13.42 0.72
N ILE A 180 -5.57 -12.24 0.45
CA ILE A 180 -6.46 -11.51 1.36
C ILE A 180 -7.88 -11.55 0.80
N ASN A 181 -8.86 -11.82 1.66
CA ASN A 181 -10.28 -11.82 1.34
C ASN A 181 -10.73 -10.38 0.98
N THR A 182 -10.82 -10.11 -0.30
CA THR A 182 -11.24 -8.82 -0.87
C THR A 182 -12.18 -9.07 -2.04
N ASP A 183 -12.79 -8.01 -2.57
CA ASP A 183 -13.67 -8.12 -3.75
C ASP A 183 -12.97 -8.79 -4.95
N MET A 184 -11.65 -8.65 -5.08
CA MET A 184 -10.88 -9.33 -6.13
C MET A 184 -10.94 -10.86 -6.04
N MET A 185 -11.21 -11.42 -4.87
CA MET A 185 -11.32 -12.88 -4.68
C MET A 185 -12.72 -13.41 -5.02
N LYS A 186 -13.74 -12.55 -5.09
CA LYS A 186 -15.14 -12.94 -5.35
C LYS A 186 -15.35 -13.48 -6.77
N ASP A 187 -14.53 -13.03 -7.73
CA ASP A 187 -14.63 -13.43 -9.13
C ASP A 187 -13.81 -14.70 -9.46
N ILE A 188 -13.14 -15.28 -8.45
CA ILE A 188 -12.35 -16.50 -8.62
C ILE A 188 -13.27 -17.72 -8.56
N LYS A 189 -13.08 -18.65 -9.50
CA LYS A 189 -13.83 -19.92 -9.51
C LYS A 189 -13.61 -20.70 -8.22
N PRO A 190 -14.67 -21.32 -7.64
CA PRO A 190 -14.57 -22.01 -6.35
C PRO A 190 -13.45 -23.05 -6.26
N GLU A 191 -13.19 -23.80 -7.33
CA GLU A 191 -12.15 -24.83 -7.34
C GLU A 191 -10.75 -24.22 -7.27
N VAL A 192 -10.55 -23.07 -7.95
CA VAL A 192 -9.28 -22.32 -7.92
C VAL A 192 -9.08 -21.70 -6.54
N LEU A 193 -10.15 -21.11 -5.97
CA LEU A 193 -10.12 -20.53 -4.63
C LEU A 193 -9.77 -21.59 -3.57
N GLN A 194 -10.38 -22.78 -3.66
CA GLN A 194 -10.07 -23.89 -2.76
C GLN A 194 -8.61 -24.33 -2.89
N GLY A 195 -8.07 -24.37 -4.13
CA GLY A 195 -6.64 -24.63 -4.35
C GLY A 195 -5.72 -23.59 -3.71
N ILE A 196 -6.10 -22.32 -3.79
CA ILE A 196 -5.37 -21.24 -3.13
C ILE A 196 -5.40 -21.44 -1.60
N ILE A 197 -6.57 -21.64 -1.01
CA ILE A 197 -6.74 -21.83 0.44
C ILE A 197 -5.92 -23.04 0.93
N SER A 198 -5.96 -24.16 0.19
CA SER A 198 -5.19 -25.36 0.54
C SER A 198 -3.67 -25.15 0.49
N SER A 199 -3.19 -24.13 -0.24
CA SER A 199 -1.77 -23.78 -0.30
C SER A 199 -1.31 -22.90 0.86
N ILE A 200 -2.25 -22.38 1.67
CA ILE A 200 -1.98 -21.53 2.83
C ILE A 200 -1.93 -22.42 4.09
N PRO A 201 -0.81 -22.53 4.81
CA PRO A 201 -0.73 -23.37 6.01
C PRO A 201 -1.76 -23.02 7.09
N CYS A 202 -2.14 -21.75 7.23
CA CYS A 202 -3.24 -21.34 8.13
C CYS A 202 -4.64 -21.82 7.69
N GLY A 203 -4.79 -22.41 6.51
CA GLY A 203 -6.04 -23.00 6.01
C GLY A 203 -7.15 -21.98 5.66
N ARG A 204 -6.83 -20.70 5.54
CA ARG A 204 -7.78 -19.64 5.18
C ARG A 204 -7.11 -18.49 4.44
N LEU A 205 -7.91 -17.67 3.79
CA LEU A 205 -7.45 -16.34 3.37
C LEU A 205 -7.18 -15.47 4.60
N GLY A 206 -6.28 -14.50 4.46
CA GLY A 206 -6.17 -13.40 5.42
C GLY A 206 -7.33 -12.42 5.26
N GLU A 207 -7.62 -11.65 6.29
CA GLU A 207 -8.59 -10.56 6.24
C GLU A 207 -7.87 -9.21 6.04
N ALA A 208 -8.57 -8.24 5.42
CA ALA A 208 -7.98 -6.92 5.16
C ALA A 208 -7.60 -6.20 6.47
N ASP A 209 -8.34 -6.44 7.53
CA ASP A 209 -8.08 -5.88 8.85
C ASP A 209 -6.77 -6.41 9.46
N GLU A 210 -6.38 -7.67 9.20
CA GLU A 210 -5.10 -8.22 9.65
C GLU A 210 -3.90 -7.49 9.01
N VAL A 211 -4.06 -7.03 7.77
CA VAL A 211 -3.05 -6.18 7.11
C VAL A 211 -3.07 -4.77 7.69
N ALA A 212 -4.27 -4.23 7.94
CA ALA A 212 -4.45 -2.89 8.50
C ALA A 212 -3.83 -2.77 9.90
N ASP A 213 -3.98 -3.80 10.75
CA ASP A 213 -3.35 -3.84 12.07
C ASP A 213 -1.82 -3.76 11.99
N GLY A 214 -1.22 -4.46 11.02
CA GLY A 214 0.21 -4.35 10.73
C GLY A 214 0.62 -2.92 10.33
N VAL A 215 -0.20 -2.23 9.52
CA VAL A 215 0.04 -0.84 9.15
C VAL A 215 -0.06 0.08 10.37
N VAL A 216 -1.11 -0.05 11.19
CA VAL A 216 -1.29 0.75 12.41
C VAL A 216 -0.12 0.58 13.36
N TYR A 217 0.37 -0.65 13.55
CA TYR A 217 1.55 -0.91 14.36
C TYR A 217 2.78 -0.19 13.82
N LEU A 218 3.09 -0.33 12.52
CA LEU A 218 4.26 0.31 11.89
C LEU A 218 4.14 1.84 11.83
N ALA A 219 2.93 2.40 11.80
CA ALA A 219 2.67 3.83 11.87
C ALA A 219 2.87 4.41 13.28
N SER A 220 2.80 3.59 14.31
CA SER A 220 2.82 4.00 15.71
C SER A 220 4.24 4.36 16.21
N GLU A 221 4.30 5.03 17.37
CA GLU A 221 5.56 5.29 18.08
C GLU A 221 6.23 4.01 18.58
N LYS A 222 5.46 2.95 18.80
CA LYS A 222 5.98 1.65 19.25
C LYS A 222 6.93 1.00 18.22
N ALA A 223 6.79 1.38 16.94
CA ALA A 223 7.61 0.91 15.84
C ALA A 223 8.76 1.88 15.47
N ALA A 224 9.10 2.87 16.31
CA ALA A 224 10.06 3.91 15.98
C ALA A 224 11.48 3.39 15.67
N PHE A 225 11.83 2.19 16.09
CA PHE A 225 13.12 1.54 15.79
C PHE A 225 13.03 0.48 14.69
N ILE A 226 11.86 0.32 14.06
CA ILE A 226 11.63 -0.61 12.95
C ILE A 226 11.68 0.20 11.65
N THR A 227 12.75 0.05 10.87
CA THR A 227 12.91 0.70 9.56
C THR A 227 13.68 -0.21 8.60
N GLY A 228 13.31 -0.22 7.32
CA GLY A 228 13.85 -1.13 6.30
C GLY A 228 13.31 -2.57 6.40
N ALA A 229 12.34 -2.81 7.28
CA ALA A 229 11.79 -4.14 7.51
C ALA A 229 10.78 -4.55 6.42
N THR A 230 10.75 -5.85 6.15
CA THR A 230 9.72 -6.51 5.35
C THR A 230 8.87 -7.36 6.29
N LEU A 231 7.66 -6.88 6.58
CA LEU A 231 6.68 -7.60 7.39
C LEU A 231 5.81 -8.49 6.50
N THR A 232 5.91 -9.79 6.68
CA THR A 232 5.13 -10.76 5.90
C THR A 232 3.85 -11.15 6.65
N ILE A 233 2.68 -10.93 6.04
CA ILE A 233 1.36 -11.28 6.60
C ILE A 233 0.66 -12.21 5.61
N ASN A 234 0.94 -13.52 5.67
CA ASN A 234 0.55 -14.47 4.62
C ASN A 234 0.16 -15.87 5.10
N GLY A 235 -0.10 -16.07 6.39
CA GLY A 235 -0.49 -17.37 6.93
C GLY A 235 0.55 -18.47 6.73
N ALA A 236 1.85 -18.12 6.73
CA ALA A 236 2.99 -18.98 6.49
C ALA A 236 3.10 -19.54 5.05
N GLN A 237 2.34 -19.00 4.08
CA GLN A 237 2.42 -19.44 2.67
C GLN A 237 3.81 -19.18 2.05
N TYR A 238 4.54 -18.23 2.57
CA TYR A 238 5.95 -17.98 2.27
C TYR A 238 6.67 -17.53 3.54
N ILE A 239 7.78 -18.17 3.83
CA ILE A 239 8.66 -17.82 4.96
C ILE A 239 9.94 -17.25 4.36
N ALA A 240 10.17 -15.95 4.60
CA ALA A 240 11.41 -15.29 4.21
C ALA A 240 12.51 -15.72 5.18
N GLY A 241 13.60 -16.28 4.64
CA GLY A 241 14.81 -16.61 5.37
C GLY A 241 15.90 -15.59 5.14
#